data_e5d877796b270e02690a88f8207fc8e7
#
_entry.id   e5d877796b270e02690a88f8207fc8e7
#
_cell.length_a   1.000
_cell.length_b   1.000
_cell.length_c   1.000
_cell.angle_alpha   90.00
_cell.angle_beta   90.00
_cell.angle_gamma   90.00
#
_symmetry.space_group_name_H-M   'P 1'
#
loop_
_entity.id
_entity.type
_entity.pdbx_description
1 polymer ?
#
loop_
_entity_poly.entity_id
_entity_poly.type
_entity_poly.pdbx_seq_one_letter_code
_entity_poly.pdbx_strand_id
1 'polypeptide(L)'
;MNTKSNFIQLILSLAIGFVLTIFFLGYENIGLTKTNWFIKYDTISDFLALKFFLNDKWHFPLGLNSNYGDLNNSIVFSGAVPIFSLISKIFKNFLPYNFHFFPIWITICFALQIFFSYKIIFNFTKDNVYSLISSFFFIFTPILIYRLGFHLSLGAHWLILAYFFLELSNNKKNILFYKIILITISSLIHFYFTIMLFMMSLFFSFYRYLEFKNLKFFIKENIFILISLVLTMYFVGYFVIPPTDTLGYGYGFYKSNLLTFFDPSYSDLDTWSLFLPDIGNVKGEFEGFGYLGLGIIILSFFLIIYIFKNFIPNIKLNLKYILLSIIFLLLAFTNSINIGNFELINLKLPTFLYAPLSVIRASGRFIWPVYYLIIIFSLIAFYKLKIKFRYLLLLLIIQLIDLSP
;
A
#
# COMPACT_ATOMS: atom_id res chain seq x y z
N MET A 1 0.90 -26.32 1.73
CA MET A 1 -0.53 -25.95 1.54
C MET A 1 -0.98 -26.55 0.22
N ASN A 2 -2.16 -27.15 0.19
CA ASN A 2 -2.69 -27.82 -1.00
C ASN A 2 -3.04 -26.77 -2.07
N THR A 3 -2.56 -26.91 -3.30
CA THR A 3 -2.82 -25.98 -4.41
C THR A 3 -4.32 -25.73 -4.64
N LYS A 4 -5.12 -26.80 -4.49
CA LYS A 4 -6.59 -26.75 -4.59
C LYS A 4 -7.22 -25.82 -3.54
N SER A 5 -6.74 -25.86 -2.30
CA SER A 5 -7.23 -24.96 -1.23
C SER A 5 -6.90 -23.49 -1.52
N ASN A 6 -5.70 -23.19 -2.06
CA ASN A 6 -5.31 -21.83 -2.42
C ASN A 6 -6.16 -21.28 -3.56
N PHE A 7 -6.50 -22.11 -4.54
CA PHE A 7 -7.34 -21.72 -5.67
C PHE A 7 -8.77 -21.37 -5.24
N ILE A 8 -9.38 -22.22 -4.39
CA ILE A 8 -10.71 -21.94 -3.82
C ILE A 8 -10.71 -20.62 -3.04
N GLN A 9 -9.70 -20.38 -2.21
CA GLN A 9 -9.60 -19.15 -1.44
C GLN A 9 -9.45 -17.92 -2.33
N LEU A 10 -8.70 -18.00 -3.42
CA LEU A 10 -8.57 -16.92 -4.40
C LEU A 10 -9.91 -16.61 -5.08
N ILE A 11 -10.67 -17.64 -5.50
CA ILE A 11 -11.99 -17.47 -6.10
C ILE A 11 -12.95 -16.80 -5.10
N LEU A 12 -12.98 -17.26 -3.85
CA LEU A 12 -13.81 -16.63 -2.81
C LEU A 12 -13.41 -15.18 -2.58
N SER A 13 -12.11 -14.88 -2.53
CA SER A 13 -11.63 -13.50 -2.38
C SER A 13 -12.03 -12.62 -3.57
N LEU A 14 -12.01 -13.16 -4.81
CA LEU A 14 -12.48 -12.44 -6.00
C LEU A 14 -13.98 -12.18 -5.95
N ALA A 15 -14.78 -13.16 -5.52
CA ALA A 15 -16.23 -12.98 -5.36
C ALA A 15 -16.56 -11.91 -4.32
N ILE A 16 -15.91 -11.96 -3.15
CA ILE A 16 -16.09 -10.93 -2.10
C ILE A 16 -15.58 -9.58 -2.60
N GLY A 17 -14.42 -9.52 -3.26
CA GLY A 17 -13.87 -8.29 -3.83
C GLY A 17 -14.81 -7.64 -4.84
N PHE A 18 -15.46 -8.43 -5.68
CA PHE A 18 -16.47 -7.94 -6.63
C PHE A 18 -17.70 -7.35 -5.91
N VAL A 19 -18.23 -8.04 -4.89
CA VAL A 19 -19.34 -7.52 -4.08
C VAL A 19 -18.96 -6.19 -3.40
N LEU A 20 -17.75 -6.12 -2.83
CA LEU A 20 -17.24 -4.87 -2.24
C LEU A 20 -17.08 -3.75 -3.27
N THR A 21 -16.70 -4.06 -4.49
CA THR A 21 -16.61 -3.08 -5.58
C THR A 21 -17.99 -2.52 -5.94
N ILE A 22 -19.02 -3.37 -5.99
CA ILE A 22 -20.40 -2.92 -6.21
C ILE A 22 -20.84 -2.01 -5.06
N PHE A 23 -20.53 -2.39 -3.83
CA PHE A 23 -20.87 -1.58 -2.65
C PHE A 23 -20.14 -0.22 -2.66
N PHE A 24 -18.87 -0.21 -3.06
CA PHE A 24 -18.02 0.99 -3.07
C PHE A 24 -18.37 1.96 -4.21
N LEU A 25 -18.63 1.46 -5.43
CA LEU A 25 -18.90 2.28 -6.60
C LEU A 25 -20.39 2.56 -6.84
N GLY A 26 -21.27 1.73 -6.32
CA GLY A 26 -22.65 1.63 -6.76
C GLY A 26 -22.81 0.76 -8.02
N TYR A 27 -23.92 0.07 -8.11
CA TYR A 27 -24.21 -0.88 -9.21
C TYR A 27 -24.14 -0.24 -10.60
N GLU A 28 -24.61 1.00 -10.75
CA GLU A 28 -24.61 1.73 -12.01
C GLU A 28 -23.21 2.06 -12.54
N ASN A 29 -22.18 2.06 -11.69
CA ASN A 29 -20.83 2.54 -12.00
C ASN A 29 -19.83 1.43 -12.29
N ILE A 30 -20.21 0.15 -12.21
CA ILE A 30 -19.33 -0.99 -12.48
C ILE A 30 -19.06 -1.21 -13.99
N GLY A 31 -19.76 -0.50 -14.88
CA GLY A 31 -19.57 -0.60 -16.33
C GLY A 31 -18.23 -0.02 -16.76
N LEU A 32 -17.52 -0.75 -17.66
CA LEU A 32 -16.17 -0.38 -18.12
C LEU A 32 -16.14 0.86 -19.04
N THR A 33 -17.28 1.49 -19.27
CA THR A 33 -17.44 2.72 -20.06
C THR A 33 -18.14 3.84 -19.29
N LYS A 34 -18.44 3.59 -18.00
CA LYS A 34 -19.15 4.54 -17.13
C LYS A 34 -18.16 5.48 -16.45
N THR A 35 -18.13 6.74 -16.85
CA THR A 35 -17.12 7.72 -16.40
C THR A 35 -17.63 8.69 -15.33
N ASN A 36 -18.95 8.77 -15.10
CA ASN A 36 -19.56 9.81 -14.28
C ASN A 36 -19.08 9.85 -12.83
N TRP A 37 -18.70 8.71 -12.25
CA TRP A 37 -18.32 8.58 -10.84
C TRP A 37 -16.95 9.15 -10.52
N PHE A 38 -16.03 9.27 -11.49
CA PHE A 38 -14.66 9.74 -11.26
C PHE A 38 -14.31 11.07 -11.91
N ILE A 39 -15.23 11.70 -12.69
CA ILE A 39 -14.96 12.97 -13.40
C ILE A 39 -14.60 14.12 -12.44
N LYS A 40 -15.02 14.06 -11.18
CA LYS A 40 -14.82 15.12 -10.19
C LYS A 40 -13.51 15.00 -9.38
N TYR A 41 -12.73 13.93 -9.58
CA TYR A 41 -11.56 13.59 -8.74
C TYR A 41 -10.30 13.47 -9.60
N ASP A 42 -9.15 13.29 -8.96
CA ASP A 42 -7.86 13.07 -9.64
C ASP A 42 -7.88 11.87 -10.58
N THR A 43 -8.79 10.92 -10.38
CA THR A 43 -9.03 9.77 -11.26
C THR A 43 -9.36 10.17 -12.70
N ILE A 44 -9.84 11.40 -12.95
CA ILE A 44 -10.00 11.93 -14.32
C ILE A 44 -8.65 12.03 -15.03
N SER A 45 -7.60 12.46 -14.33
CA SER A 45 -6.26 12.56 -14.92
C SER A 45 -5.70 11.18 -15.30
N ASP A 46 -5.99 10.15 -14.48
CA ASP A 46 -5.62 8.76 -14.75
C ASP A 46 -6.35 8.22 -15.98
N PHE A 47 -7.63 8.55 -16.12
CA PHE A 47 -8.42 8.19 -17.30
C PHE A 47 -7.91 8.88 -18.56
N LEU A 48 -7.61 10.18 -18.51
CA LEU A 48 -7.05 10.91 -19.63
C LEU A 48 -5.69 10.36 -20.04
N ALA A 49 -4.82 10.08 -19.08
CA ALA A 49 -3.52 9.46 -19.34
C ALA A 49 -3.68 8.10 -20.05
N LEU A 50 -4.62 7.26 -19.59
CA LEU A 50 -4.98 6.01 -20.28
C LEU A 50 -5.46 6.25 -21.71
N LYS A 51 -6.35 7.22 -21.92
CA LYS A 51 -6.91 7.53 -23.25
C LYS A 51 -5.82 8.00 -24.22
N PHE A 52 -4.97 8.93 -23.82
CA PHE A 52 -3.84 9.37 -24.64
C PHE A 52 -2.92 8.20 -24.96
N PHE A 53 -2.58 7.38 -23.95
CA PHE A 53 -1.71 6.22 -24.14
C PHE A 53 -2.30 5.17 -25.09
N LEU A 54 -3.61 4.89 -25.00
CA LEU A 54 -4.27 3.94 -25.90
C LEU A 54 -4.32 4.46 -27.36
N ASN A 55 -4.47 5.78 -27.55
CA ASN A 55 -4.55 6.37 -28.88
C ASN A 55 -3.19 6.61 -29.54
N ASP A 56 -2.11 6.57 -28.76
CA ASP A 56 -0.75 6.71 -29.29
C ASP A 56 -0.26 5.43 -29.97
N LYS A 57 0.76 5.56 -30.82
CA LYS A 57 1.47 4.43 -31.42
C LYS A 57 2.31 3.70 -30.37
N TRP A 58 2.77 2.51 -30.69
CA TRP A 58 3.77 1.85 -29.88
C TRP A 58 5.14 2.50 -30.06
N HIS A 59 5.78 2.79 -28.96
CA HIS A 59 7.14 3.36 -28.90
C HIS A 59 8.01 2.51 -27.99
N PHE A 60 9.31 2.77 -28.05
CA PHE A 60 10.22 2.28 -27.02
C PHE A 60 10.75 3.50 -26.23
N PRO A 61 10.71 3.44 -24.89
CA PRO A 61 10.18 2.39 -24.01
C PRO A 61 8.65 2.18 -24.13
N LEU A 62 8.19 0.97 -23.75
CA LEU A 62 6.80 0.52 -23.99
C LEU A 62 5.73 1.41 -23.34
N GLY A 63 6.07 2.08 -22.24
CA GLY A 63 5.16 2.99 -21.53
C GLY A 63 5.19 4.43 -22.04
N LEU A 64 6.00 4.75 -23.05
CA LEU A 64 6.07 6.11 -23.60
C LEU A 64 4.71 6.56 -24.15
N ASN A 65 4.34 7.79 -23.78
CA ASN A 65 3.11 8.45 -24.19
C ASN A 65 3.48 9.81 -24.80
N SER A 66 3.75 9.83 -26.11
CA SER A 66 4.25 11.00 -26.82
C SER A 66 3.17 12.06 -27.07
N ASN A 67 1.88 11.67 -26.99
CA ASN A 67 0.74 12.56 -27.22
C ASN A 67 0.19 13.19 -25.93
N TYR A 68 0.85 13.02 -24.80
CA TYR A 68 0.43 13.60 -23.52
C TYR A 68 0.98 15.03 -23.36
N GLY A 69 0.34 15.99 -24.05
CA GLY A 69 0.81 17.37 -24.16
C GLY A 69 2.13 17.48 -24.93
N ASP A 70 2.84 18.61 -24.77
CA ASP A 70 4.16 18.83 -25.36
C ASP A 70 5.29 18.07 -24.65
N LEU A 71 4.94 17.25 -23.66
CA LEU A 71 5.87 16.50 -22.84
C LEU A 71 5.93 15.06 -23.32
N ASN A 72 7.11 14.62 -23.76
CA ASN A 72 7.43 13.21 -23.85
C ASN A 72 7.30 12.60 -22.45
N ASN A 73 6.17 12.02 -22.13
CA ASN A 73 5.88 11.46 -20.82
C ASN A 73 5.78 9.93 -20.91
N SER A 74 5.75 9.26 -19.79
CA SER A 74 5.49 7.84 -19.71
C SER A 74 4.27 7.57 -18.83
N ILE A 75 3.50 6.54 -19.18
CA ILE A 75 2.33 6.09 -18.41
C ILE A 75 2.68 5.75 -16.95
N VAL A 76 3.95 5.46 -16.65
CA VAL A 76 4.43 5.16 -15.29
C VAL A 76 4.38 6.35 -14.34
N PHE A 77 4.30 7.58 -14.87
CA PHE A 77 4.18 8.82 -14.07
C PHE A 77 2.73 9.24 -13.85
N SER A 78 1.77 8.47 -14.36
CA SER A 78 0.34 8.64 -14.09
C SER A 78 -0.17 7.60 -13.09
N GLY A 79 -1.36 7.84 -12.51
CA GLY A 79 -2.06 6.85 -11.68
C GLY A 79 -2.82 5.78 -12.48
N ALA A 80 -2.66 5.73 -13.80
CA ALA A 80 -3.39 4.84 -14.71
C ALA A 80 -2.94 3.37 -14.68
N VAL A 81 -2.33 2.92 -13.59
CA VAL A 81 -1.89 1.53 -13.36
C VAL A 81 -1.18 0.94 -14.59
N PRO A 82 0.10 1.21 -14.81
CA PRO A 82 0.85 0.92 -16.04
C PRO A 82 0.67 -0.51 -16.57
N ILE A 83 0.65 -1.53 -15.72
CA ILE A 83 0.46 -2.92 -16.16
C ILE A 83 -0.89 -3.12 -16.88
N PHE A 84 -1.97 -2.54 -16.34
CA PHE A 84 -3.30 -2.63 -16.96
C PHE A 84 -3.41 -1.76 -18.22
N SER A 85 -2.76 -0.60 -18.22
CA SER A 85 -2.69 0.27 -19.39
C SER A 85 -1.97 -0.41 -20.56
N LEU A 86 -0.84 -1.07 -20.31
CA LEU A 86 -0.09 -1.85 -21.30
C LEU A 86 -0.93 -3.00 -21.86
N ILE A 87 -1.59 -3.78 -20.98
CA ILE A 87 -2.50 -4.85 -21.42
C ILE A 87 -3.64 -4.29 -22.26
N SER A 88 -4.27 -3.21 -21.82
CA SER A 88 -5.36 -2.56 -22.56
C SER A 88 -4.90 -2.09 -23.95
N LYS A 89 -3.67 -1.57 -24.05
CA LYS A 89 -3.11 -1.12 -25.33
C LYS A 89 -2.91 -2.26 -26.33
N ILE A 90 -2.58 -3.48 -25.88
CA ILE A 90 -2.52 -4.67 -26.75
C ILE A 90 -3.88 -4.97 -27.36
N PHE A 91 -4.96 -4.80 -26.60
CA PHE A 91 -6.32 -5.11 -27.04
C PHE A 91 -7.11 -3.89 -27.54
N LYS A 92 -6.47 -2.73 -27.76
CA LYS A 92 -7.15 -1.46 -28.02
C LYS A 92 -8.20 -1.52 -29.12
N ASN A 93 -7.96 -2.29 -30.20
CA ASN A 93 -8.86 -2.40 -31.36
C ASN A 93 -10.19 -3.09 -31.03
N PHE A 94 -10.26 -3.81 -29.89
CA PHE A 94 -11.46 -4.49 -29.42
C PHE A 94 -12.17 -3.71 -28.30
N LEU A 95 -11.56 -2.62 -27.82
CA LEU A 95 -12.07 -1.85 -26.69
C LEU A 95 -12.99 -0.71 -27.18
N PRO A 96 -14.12 -0.46 -26.48
CA PRO A 96 -14.98 0.66 -26.79
C PRO A 96 -14.27 2.01 -26.53
N TYR A 97 -14.77 3.07 -27.17
CA TYR A 97 -14.14 4.39 -27.11
C TYR A 97 -13.91 4.90 -25.68
N ASN A 98 -14.87 4.74 -24.77
CA ASN A 98 -14.76 5.19 -23.37
C ASN A 98 -14.30 4.08 -22.41
N PHE A 99 -13.61 3.08 -22.92
CA PHE A 99 -13.12 1.97 -22.08
C PHE A 99 -12.20 2.47 -20.97
N HIS A 100 -12.41 1.91 -19.77
CA HIS A 100 -11.48 1.94 -18.65
C HIS A 100 -11.61 0.64 -17.85
N PHE A 101 -10.54 0.24 -17.18
CA PHE A 101 -10.49 -1.00 -16.37
C PHE A 101 -10.71 -0.75 -14.88
N PHE A 102 -11.06 0.45 -14.45
CA PHE A 102 -11.04 0.86 -13.04
C PHE A 102 -11.87 -0.03 -12.11
N PRO A 103 -13.10 -0.43 -12.43
CA PRO A 103 -13.86 -1.36 -11.57
C PRO A 103 -13.19 -2.74 -11.43
N ILE A 104 -12.54 -3.23 -12.49
CA ILE A 104 -11.77 -4.48 -12.46
C ILE A 104 -10.57 -4.30 -11.52
N TRP A 105 -9.86 -3.18 -11.61
CA TRP A 105 -8.72 -2.89 -10.75
C TRP A 105 -9.11 -2.81 -9.28
N ILE A 106 -10.19 -2.11 -8.95
CA ILE A 106 -10.71 -2.01 -7.57
C ILE A 106 -11.08 -3.39 -7.05
N THR A 107 -11.75 -4.22 -7.88
CA THR A 107 -12.08 -5.62 -7.53
C THR A 107 -10.82 -6.43 -7.20
N ILE A 108 -9.78 -6.30 -7.99
CA ILE A 108 -8.50 -6.98 -7.77
C ILE A 108 -7.83 -6.47 -6.48
N CYS A 109 -7.86 -5.16 -6.22
CA CYS A 109 -7.32 -4.59 -4.99
C CYS A 109 -8.02 -5.16 -3.75
N PHE A 110 -9.35 -5.16 -3.70
CA PHE A 110 -10.10 -5.77 -2.60
C PHE A 110 -9.84 -7.27 -2.48
N ALA A 111 -9.88 -8.00 -3.59
CA ALA A 111 -9.69 -9.46 -3.59
C ALA A 111 -8.31 -9.86 -3.07
N LEU A 112 -7.24 -9.22 -3.56
CA LEU A 112 -5.89 -9.52 -3.13
C LEU A 112 -5.60 -9.03 -1.70
N GLN A 113 -6.23 -7.93 -1.27
CA GLN A 113 -6.17 -7.46 0.11
C GLN A 113 -6.76 -8.52 1.07
N ILE A 114 -7.95 -9.09 0.76
CA ILE A 114 -8.57 -10.18 1.52
C ILE A 114 -7.68 -11.43 1.47
N PHE A 115 -7.23 -11.82 0.29
CA PHE A 115 -6.46 -13.05 0.11
C PHE A 115 -5.18 -13.04 0.95
N PHE A 116 -4.36 -11.98 0.85
CA PHE A 116 -3.10 -11.94 1.58
C PHE A 116 -3.27 -11.72 3.07
N SER A 117 -4.20 -10.89 3.51
CA SER A 117 -4.50 -10.70 4.93
C SER A 117 -5.01 -12.00 5.57
N TYR A 118 -5.96 -12.69 4.92
CA TYR A 118 -6.41 -14.02 5.33
C TYR A 118 -5.24 -14.99 5.47
N LYS A 119 -4.35 -15.08 4.47
CA LYS A 119 -3.18 -15.97 4.48
C LYS A 119 -2.23 -15.67 5.63
N ILE A 120 -1.97 -14.40 5.91
CA ILE A 120 -1.13 -13.98 7.02
C ILE A 120 -1.73 -14.45 8.33
N ILE A 121 -2.99 -14.11 8.60
CA ILE A 121 -3.62 -14.45 9.88
C ILE A 121 -3.78 -15.97 10.03
N PHE A 122 -4.20 -16.68 8.98
CA PHE A 122 -4.30 -18.14 8.99
C PHE A 122 -2.96 -18.83 9.27
N ASN A 123 -1.85 -18.26 8.82
CA ASN A 123 -0.53 -18.83 9.11
C ASN A 123 -0.25 -18.95 10.62
N PHE A 124 -0.76 -18.00 11.42
CA PHE A 124 -0.56 -17.95 12.86
C PHE A 124 -1.69 -18.61 13.68
N THR A 125 -2.92 -18.55 13.20
CA THR A 125 -4.10 -18.99 13.96
C THR A 125 -4.55 -20.41 13.61
N LYS A 126 -4.38 -20.80 12.34
CA LYS A 126 -4.93 -22.04 11.73
C LYS A 126 -6.46 -22.11 11.80
N ASP A 127 -7.11 -20.99 12.06
CA ASP A 127 -8.56 -20.86 12.14
C ASP A 127 -9.09 -20.11 10.92
N ASN A 128 -9.93 -20.80 10.12
CA ASN A 128 -10.45 -20.24 8.87
C ASN A 128 -11.43 -19.10 9.12
N VAL A 129 -12.35 -19.27 10.09
CA VAL A 129 -13.40 -18.28 10.38
C VAL A 129 -12.78 -17.03 10.96
N TYR A 130 -11.89 -17.19 11.95
CA TYR A 130 -11.14 -16.08 12.54
C TYR A 130 -10.37 -15.32 11.47
N SER A 131 -9.66 -16.02 10.59
CA SER A 131 -8.83 -15.41 9.54
C SER A 131 -9.65 -14.65 8.51
N LEU A 132 -10.83 -15.18 8.14
CA LEU A 132 -11.74 -14.52 7.21
C LEU A 132 -12.31 -13.23 7.83
N ILE A 133 -12.83 -13.28 9.05
CA ILE A 133 -13.33 -12.08 9.73
C ILE A 133 -12.23 -11.05 9.95
N SER A 134 -11.04 -11.52 10.35
CA SER A 134 -9.87 -10.65 10.49
C SER A 134 -9.50 -9.92 9.19
N SER A 135 -9.72 -10.53 8.03
CA SER A 135 -9.38 -9.90 6.74
C SER A 135 -10.21 -8.65 6.45
N PHE A 136 -11.40 -8.53 7.02
CA PHE A 136 -12.24 -7.33 6.86
C PHE A 136 -11.66 -6.10 7.58
N PHE A 137 -10.87 -6.26 8.64
CA PHE A 137 -10.15 -5.13 9.24
C PHE A 137 -9.13 -4.51 8.29
N PHE A 138 -8.60 -5.28 7.32
CA PHE A 138 -7.69 -4.77 6.29
C PHE A 138 -8.41 -4.10 5.12
N ILE A 139 -9.69 -4.40 4.93
CA ILE A 139 -10.54 -3.78 3.91
C ILE A 139 -11.09 -2.45 4.43
N PHE A 140 -11.67 -2.47 5.64
CA PHE A 140 -12.27 -1.29 6.25
C PHE A 140 -11.21 -0.45 6.96
N THR A 141 -10.19 -0.06 6.17
CA THR A 141 -9.16 0.89 6.59
C THR A 141 -9.31 2.19 5.80
N PRO A 142 -9.36 3.36 6.46
CA PRO A 142 -9.50 4.64 5.78
C PRO A 142 -8.47 4.84 4.68
N ILE A 143 -7.21 4.46 4.93
CA ILE A 143 -6.12 4.63 3.97
C ILE A 143 -6.33 3.87 2.64
N LEU A 144 -6.94 2.68 2.67
CA LEU A 144 -7.24 1.91 1.45
C LEU A 144 -8.43 2.51 0.72
N ILE A 145 -9.54 2.76 1.45
CA ILE A 145 -10.79 3.28 0.89
C ILE A 145 -10.54 4.64 0.24
N TYR A 146 -9.83 5.52 0.95
CA TYR A 146 -9.44 6.82 0.43
C TYR A 146 -8.66 6.72 -0.89
N ARG A 147 -7.63 5.87 -0.96
CA ARG A 147 -6.80 5.73 -2.17
C ARG A 147 -7.56 5.11 -3.34
N LEU A 148 -8.45 4.17 -3.10
CA LEU A 148 -9.29 3.60 -4.16
C LEU A 148 -10.29 4.61 -4.73
N GLY A 149 -10.69 5.63 -3.97
CA GLY A 149 -11.58 6.69 -4.42
C GLY A 149 -10.88 7.78 -5.25
N PHE A 150 -9.60 8.10 -4.94
CA PHE A 150 -8.92 9.29 -5.48
C PHE A 150 -7.69 8.98 -6.32
N HIS A 151 -6.93 7.92 -6.00
CA HIS A 151 -5.68 7.57 -6.68
C HIS A 151 -5.60 6.07 -6.89
N LEU A 152 -6.13 5.58 -7.98
CA LEU A 152 -6.35 4.16 -8.24
C LEU A 152 -5.11 3.28 -8.09
N SER A 153 -3.97 3.71 -8.61
CA SER A 153 -2.72 2.93 -8.52
C SER A 153 -2.21 2.81 -7.09
N LEU A 154 -2.52 3.80 -6.22
CA LEU A 154 -2.20 3.76 -4.80
C LEU A 154 -3.13 2.85 -3.98
N GLY A 155 -4.22 2.35 -4.55
CA GLY A 155 -5.08 1.33 -3.92
C GLY A 155 -4.44 -0.06 -3.81
N ALA A 156 -3.25 -0.28 -4.37
CA ALA A 156 -2.57 -1.58 -4.38
C ALA A 156 -1.90 -1.94 -3.03
N HIS A 157 -2.51 -1.64 -1.91
CA HIS A 157 -1.98 -1.93 -0.58
C HIS A 157 -1.72 -3.43 -0.33
N TRP A 158 -2.40 -4.30 -1.06
CA TRP A 158 -2.16 -5.75 -1.05
C TRP A 158 -0.71 -6.13 -1.37
N LEU A 159 0.05 -5.29 -2.08
CA LEU A 159 1.48 -5.50 -2.34
C LEU A 159 2.30 -5.56 -1.04
N ILE A 160 2.00 -4.69 -0.08
CA ILE A 160 2.64 -4.67 1.24
C ILE A 160 2.28 -5.96 1.99
N LEU A 161 1.01 -6.36 1.98
CA LEU A 161 0.56 -7.61 2.62
C LEU A 161 1.16 -8.83 1.94
N ALA A 162 1.24 -8.85 0.61
CA ALA A 162 1.89 -9.93 -0.13
C ALA A 162 3.36 -10.08 0.29
N TYR A 163 4.08 -8.97 0.44
CA TYR A 163 5.46 -8.99 0.90
C TYR A 163 5.57 -9.51 2.35
N PHE A 164 4.72 -9.02 3.26
CA PHE A 164 4.69 -9.56 4.62
C PHE A 164 4.31 -11.03 4.67
N PHE A 165 3.41 -11.50 3.80
CA PHE A 165 3.10 -12.92 3.69
C PHE A 165 4.34 -13.74 3.32
N LEU A 166 5.18 -13.29 2.38
CA LEU A 166 6.43 -13.96 2.03
C LEU A 166 7.40 -14.03 3.22
N GLU A 167 7.53 -12.96 4.00
CA GLU A 167 8.45 -12.93 5.14
C GLU A 167 7.93 -13.68 6.37
N LEU A 168 6.62 -13.64 6.62
CA LEU A 168 5.98 -14.31 7.76
C LEU A 168 5.66 -15.79 7.50
N SER A 169 5.70 -16.23 6.24
CA SER A 169 5.46 -17.62 5.89
C SER A 169 6.62 -18.54 6.31
N ASN A 170 6.27 -19.71 6.82
CA ASN A 170 7.26 -20.74 7.16
C ASN A 170 7.85 -21.43 5.91
N ASN A 171 7.15 -21.39 4.78
CA ASN A 171 7.64 -21.97 3.53
C ASN A 171 8.51 -20.95 2.79
N LYS A 172 9.82 -21.20 2.80
CA LYS A 172 10.82 -20.35 2.13
C LYS A 172 11.23 -20.86 0.75
N LYS A 173 10.57 -21.91 0.23
CA LYS A 173 10.85 -22.41 -1.11
C LYS A 173 10.56 -21.34 -2.16
N ASN A 174 11.53 -21.06 -3.02
CA ASN A 174 11.44 -20.08 -4.10
C ASN A 174 11.13 -18.62 -3.64
N ILE A 175 11.43 -18.29 -2.39
CA ILE A 175 11.11 -16.95 -1.84
C ILE A 175 11.74 -15.81 -2.68
N LEU A 176 12.97 -16.01 -3.15
CA LEU A 176 13.66 -15.04 -4.01
C LEU A 176 12.89 -14.78 -5.30
N PHE A 177 12.42 -15.84 -5.96
CA PHE A 177 11.64 -15.73 -7.20
C PHE A 177 10.34 -14.94 -6.97
N TYR A 178 9.61 -15.24 -5.90
CA TYR A 178 8.37 -14.49 -5.57
C TYR A 178 8.64 -13.04 -5.19
N LYS A 179 9.75 -12.73 -4.53
CA LYS A 179 10.15 -11.35 -4.23
C LYS A 179 10.47 -10.57 -5.51
N ILE A 180 11.24 -11.17 -6.42
CA ILE A 180 11.55 -10.56 -7.72
C ILE A 180 10.25 -10.23 -8.46
N ILE A 181 9.34 -11.19 -8.60
CA ILE A 181 8.05 -10.98 -9.27
C ILE A 181 7.26 -9.85 -8.58
N LEU A 182 7.14 -9.89 -7.25
CA LEU A 182 6.33 -8.92 -6.52
C LEU A 182 6.87 -7.49 -6.65
N ILE A 183 8.19 -7.31 -6.51
CA ILE A 183 8.83 -6.00 -6.65
C ILE A 183 8.78 -5.52 -8.10
N THR A 184 8.96 -6.40 -9.08
CA THR A 184 8.80 -6.08 -10.50
C THR A 184 7.37 -5.65 -10.83
N ILE A 185 6.37 -6.39 -10.37
CA ILE A 185 4.95 -6.02 -10.55
C ILE A 185 4.66 -4.68 -9.87
N SER A 186 5.20 -4.41 -8.70
CA SER A 186 4.97 -3.14 -8.02
C SER A 186 5.44 -1.93 -8.84
N SER A 187 6.55 -2.06 -9.60
CA SER A 187 7.03 -1.00 -10.50
C SER A 187 6.11 -0.75 -11.71
N LEU A 188 5.29 -1.73 -12.06
CA LEU A 188 4.26 -1.62 -13.09
C LEU A 188 2.91 -1.14 -12.54
N ILE A 189 2.83 -0.85 -11.25
CA ILE A 189 1.63 -0.34 -10.60
C ILE A 189 1.87 1.08 -10.10
N HIS A 190 2.81 1.26 -9.15
CA HIS A 190 3.14 2.57 -8.64
C HIS A 190 4.49 2.58 -7.91
N PHE A 191 5.30 3.61 -8.19
CA PHE A 191 6.67 3.76 -7.70
C PHE A 191 6.81 3.71 -6.16
N TYR A 192 5.86 4.26 -5.40
CA TYR A 192 5.93 4.21 -3.92
C TYR A 192 5.90 2.78 -3.38
N PHE A 193 5.07 1.90 -3.92
CA PHE A 193 5.10 0.49 -3.52
C PHE A 193 6.43 -0.16 -3.88
N THR A 194 6.99 0.18 -5.03
CA THR A 194 8.28 -0.34 -5.47
C THR A 194 9.39 -0.01 -4.47
N ILE A 195 9.48 1.25 -4.07
CA ILE A 195 10.47 1.68 -3.06
C ILE A 195 10.21 0.98 -1.73
N MET A 196 8.96 0.96 -1.24
CA MET A 196 8.62 0.29 0.03
C MET A 196 9.03 -1.18 0.01
N LEU A 197 8.64 -1.93 -1.02
CA LEU A 197 8.96 -3.34 -1.13
C LEU A 197 10.45 -3.59 -1.29
N PHE A 198 11.14 -2.76 -2.06
CA PHE A 198 12.60 -2.83 -2.22
C PHE A 198 13.33 -2.58 -0.88
N MET A 199 12.93 -1.54 -0.14
CA MET A 199 13.48 -1.26 1.19
C MET A 199 13.19 -2.38 2.19
N MET A 200 11.98 -2.92 2.19
CA MET A 200 11.64 -4.09 3.01
C MET A 200 12.54 -5.28 2.63
N SER A 201 12.79 -5.50 1.34
CA SER A 201 13.65 -6.58 0.86
C SER A 201 15.10 -6.40 1.31
N LEU A 202 15.66 -5.21 1.17
CA LEU A 202 16.99 -4.86 1.65
C LEU A 202 17.10 -5.09 3.17
N PHE A 203 16.12 -4.61 3.94
CA PHE A 203 16.10 -4.76 5.38
C PHE A 203 16.07 -6.23 5.81
N PHE A 204 15.13 -7.02 5.29
CA PHE A 204 15.03 -8.43 5.67
C PHE A 204 16.20 -9.28 5.18
N SER A 205 16.76 -8.98 4.01
CA SER A 205 17.96 -9.67 3.52
C SER A 205 19.20 -9.32 4.36
N PHE A 206 19.34 -8.04 4.78
CA PHE A 206 20.41 -7.62 5.69
C PHE A 206 20.25 -8.24 7.07
N TYR A 207 19.04 -8.29 7.62
CA TYR A 207 18.78 -8.94 8.91
C TYR A 207 19.15 -10.43 8.86
N ARG A 208 18.78 -11.14 7.79
CA ARG A 208 19.22 -12.54 7.56
C ARG A 208 20.74 -12.65 7.44
N TYR A 209 21.39 -11.70 6.78
CA TYR A 209 22.86 -11.67 6.73
C TYR A 209 23.49 -11.54 8.13
N LEU A 210 22.96 -10.68 8.98
CA LEU A 210 23.45 -10.54 10.36
C LEU A 210 23.26 -11.83 11.17
N GLU A 211 22.19 -12.56 10.94
CA GLU A 211 21.86 -13.81 11.62
C GLU A 211 22.69 -14.99 11.12
N PHE A 212 22.79 -15.20 9.81
CA PHE A 212 23.42 -16.38 9.21
C PHE A 212 24.81 -16.12 8.62
N LYS A 213 25.29 -14.88 8.57
CA LYS A 213 26.60 -14.46 8.03
C LYS A 213 26.85 -14.91 6.57
N ASN A 214 25.80 -15.15 5.78
CA ASN A 214 25.93 -15.59 4.40
C ASN A 214 25.94 -14.40 3.42
N LEU A 215 27.12 -13.81 3.21
CA LEU A 215 27.30 -12.66 2.33
C LEU A 215 26.96 -12.97 0.87
N LYS A 216 27.29 -14.18 0.38
CA LYS A 216 26.99 -14.59 -1.00
C LYS A 216 25.48 -14.56 -1.27
N PHE A 217 24.68 -15.09 -0.34
CA PHE A 217 23.24 -15.08 -0.47
C PHE A 217 22.68 -13.67 -0.42
N PHE A 218 23.17 -12.83 0.52
CA PHE A 218 22.77 -11.41 0.61
C PHE A 218 23.03 -10.66 -0.69
N ILE A 219 24.26 -10.76 -1.26
CA ILE A 219 24.62 -10.11 -2.51
C ILE A 219 23.75 -10.64 -3.65
N LYS A 220 23.63 -11.97 -3.78
CA LYS A 220 22.84 -12.59 -4.83
C LYS A 220 21.38 -12.12 -4.81
N GLU A 221 20.73 -12.15 -3.65
CA GLU A 221 19.33 -11.73 -3.50
C GLU A 221 19.14 -10.29 -3.99
N ASN A 222 19.96 -9.36 -3.51
CA ASN A 222 19.80 -7.94 -3.81
C ASN A 222 20.19 -7.58 -5.26
N ILE A 223 21.21 -8.22 -5.82
CA ILE A 223 21.61 -8.00 -7.23
C ILE A 223 20.49 -8.47 -8.18
N PHE A 224 19.91 -9.66 -7.98
CA PHE A 224 18.86 -10.14 -8.86
C PHE A 224 17.60 -9.28 -8.79
N ILE A 225 17.23 -8.82 -7.61
CA ILE A 225 16.11 -7.88 -7.44
C ILE A 225 16.40 -6.56 -8.14
N LEU A 226 17.58 -5.99 -7.93
CA LEU A 226 17.99 -4.71 -8.53
C LEU A 226 18.04 -4.79 -10.06
N ILE A 227 18.65 -5.83 -10.62
CA ILE A 227 18.72 -6.02 -12.08
C ILE A 227 17.31 -6.14 -12.66
N SER A 228 16.44 -6.99 -12.06
CA SER A 228 15.07 -7.15 -12.54
C SER A 228 14.29 -5.85 -12.49
N LEU A 229 14.43 -5.09 -11.40
CA LEU A 229 13.78 -3.80 -11.23
C LEU A 229 14.26 -2.77 -12.26
N VAL A 230 15.58 -2.58 -12.40
CA VAL A 230 16.16 -1.61 -13.34
C VAL A 230 15.80 -1.95 -14.78
N LEU A 231 15.86 -3.22 -15.17
CA LEU A 231 15.43 -3.65 -16.51
C LEU A 231 13.96 -3.35 -16.76
N THR A 232 13.08 -3.68 -15.80
CA THR A 232 11.64 -3.38 -15.95
C THR A 232 11.40 -1.88 -16.07
N MET A 233 12.02 -1.09 -15.20
CA MET A 233 11.89 0.38 -15.21
C MET A 233 12.41 0.98 -16.53
N TYR A 234 13.50 0.43 -17.08
CA TYR A 234 14.01 0.85 -18.39
C TYR A 234 13.03 0.54 -19.52
N PHE A 235 12.51 -0.70 -19.57
CA PHE A 235 11.59 -1.11 -20.63
C PHE A 235 10.24 -0.38 -20.59
N VAL A 236 9.79 0.07 -19.41
CA VAL A 236 8.50 0.77 -19.30
C VAL A 236 8.61 2.29 -19.28
N GLY A 237 9.84 2.86 -19.26
CA GLY A 237 10.08 4.29 -19.48
C GLY A 237 10.15 5.15 -18.24
N TYR A 238 10.65 4.64 -17.11
CA TYR A 238 10.96 5.48 -15.94
C TYR A 238 12.10 6.48 -16.17
N PHE A 239 12.96 6.21 -17.14
CA PHE A 239 14.14 7.05 -17.43
C PHE A 239 13.93 8.00 -18.62
N VAL A 240 12.71 8.18 -19.08
CA VAL A 240 12.38 9.07 -20.22
C VAL A 240 12.47 10.54 -19.82
N ILE A 241 12.07 10.86 -18.59
CA ILE A 241 12.13 12.23 -18.07
C ILE A 241 13.43 12.36 -17.27
N PRO A 242 14.32 13.32 -17.61
CA PRO A 242 15.48 13.60 -16.78
C PRO A 242 15.02 14.05 -15.39
N PRO A 243 15.84 13.83 -14.34
CA PRO A 243 15.56 14.40 -13.03
C PRO A 243 15.50 15.93 -13.20
N THR A 244 14.32 16.49 -13.08
CA THR A 244 14.13 17.92 -13.14
C THR A 244 14.69 18.53 -11.85
N ASP A 245 15.26 19.73 -11.93
CA ASP A 245 15.70 20.57 -10.81
C ASP A 245 14.50 21.06 -9.96
N THR A 246 13.48 20.27 -9.81
CA THR A 246 12.37 20.52 -8.87
C THR A 246 12.93 20.35 -7.47
N LEU A 247 13.71 21.35 -7.07
CA LEU A 247 14.39 21.48 -5.80
C LEU A 247 13.44 21.16 -4.63
N GLY A 248 13.37 19.86 -4.29
CA GLY A 248 12.83 19.41 -3.04
C GLY A 248 11.37 19.77 -2.70
N TYR A 249 10.59 20.29 -3.66
CA TYR A 249 9.20 20.62 -3.39
C TYR A 249 8.40 19.38 -2.99
N GLY A 250 7.84 19.42 -1.79
CA GLY A 250 6.99 18.38 -1.23
C GLY A 250 7.67 17.48 -0.20
N TYR A 251 8.98 17.26 -0.23
CA TYR A 251 9.65 16.52 0.85
C TYR A 251 9.66 17.38 2.13
N GLY A 252 9.23 16.79 3.27
CA GLY A 252 9.00 17.52 4.51
C GLY A 252 7.67 18.27 4.57
N PHE A 253 7.00 18.51 3.41
CA PHE A 253 5.66 19.05 3.34
C PHE A 253 4.60 17.95 3.33
N TYR A 254 4.73 16.94 2.43
CA TYR A 254 3.84 15.79 2.33
C TYR A 254 4.28 14.65 3.25
N LYS A 255 4.43 14.94 4.54
CA LYS A 255 4.88 14.02 5.58
C LYS A 255 3.72 13.45 6.38
N SER A 256 4.02 12.59 7.35
CA SER A 256 3.06 12.09 8.33
C SER A 256 3.17 12.87 9.64
N ASN A 257 2.06 12.96 10.38
CA ASN A 257 2.00 13.51 11.73
C ASN A 257 2.23 12.40 12.77
N LEU A 258 2.79 12.72 13.95
CA LEU A 258 2.96 11.76 15.03
C LEU A 258 1.63 11.17 15.52
N LEU A 259 0.55 11.93 15.42
CA LEU A 259 -0.80 11.51 15.83
C LEU A 259 -1.59 10.82 14.71
N THR A 260 -1.01 10.62 13.54
CA THR A 260 -1.71 10.13 12.33
C THR A 260 -2.53 8.85 12.55
N PHE A 261 -2.11 7.97 13.47
CA PHE A 261 -2.84 6.73 13.75
C PHE A 261 -4.15 6.95 14.52
N PHE A 262 -4.27 8.10 15.19
CA PHE A 262 -5.40 8.46 16.05
C PHE A 262 -6.22 9.62 15.49
N ASP A 263 -5.63 10.43 14.60
CA ASP A 263 -6.27 11.57 14.00
C ASP A 263 -7.15 11.15 12.82
N PRO A 264 -8.50 11.30 12.93
CA PRO A 264 -9.40 10.94 11.85
C PRO A 264 -9.48 11.98 10.74
N SER A 265 -8.88 13.16 10.92
CA SER A 265 -8.95 14.24 9.95
C SER A 265 -8.01 14.00 8.79
N TYR A 266 -8.59 14.09 7.59
CA TYR A 266 -7.83 14.10 6.36
C TYR A 266 -7.50 15.54 5.92
N SER A 267 -8.44 16.45 6.14
CA SER A 267 -8.33 17.88 5.90
C SER A 267 -9.20 18.64 6.90
N ASP A 268 -9.08 19.94 6.96
CA ASP A 268 -9.84 20.82 7.88
C ASP A 268 -11.37 20.64 7.81
N LEU A 269 -11.89 19.95 6.79
CA LEU A 269 -13.33 19.80 6.54
C LEU A 269 -13.84 18.37 6.59
N ASP A 270 -12.95 17.37 6.47
CA ASP A 270 -13.35 15.95 6.31
C ASP A 270 -12.76 15.09 7.42
N THR A 271 -13.64 14.54 8.26
CA THR A 271 -13.26 13.53 9.28
C THR A 271 -13.72 12.13 8.88
N TRP A 272 -12.89 11.14 9.18
CA TRP A 272 -13.14 9.73 8.94
C TRP A 272 -13.67 9.00 10.19
N SER A 273 -14.06 9.70 11.23
CA SER A 273 -14.59 9.11 12.45
C SER A 273 -15.90 9.75 12.88
N LEU A 274 -16.85 8.89 13.22
CA LEU A 274 -18.09 9.33 13.89
C LEU A 274 -17.85 9.70 15.35
N PHE A 275 -16.85 9.09 16.01
CA PHE A 275 -16.67 9.17 17.46
C PHE A 275 -15.48 10.02 17.89
N LEU A 276 -14.41 10.05 17.12
CA LEU A 276 -13.20 10.79 17.48
C LEU A 276 -13.18 12.17 16.82
N PRO A 277 -12.84 13.21 17.59
CA PRO A 277 -12.72 14.56 17.05
C PRO A 277 -11.45 14.69 16.21
N ASP A 278 -11.42 15.72 15.37
CA ASP A 278 -10.20 16.22 14.75
C ASP A 278 -9.18 16.61 15.83
N ILE A 279 -7.96 16.11 15.70
CA ILE A 279 -6.85 16.43 16.59
C ILE A 279 -6.02 17.59 16.02
N GLY A 280 -6.18 17.85 14.74
CA GLY A 280 -5.45 18.85 13.97
C GLY A 280 -4.20 18.32 13.29
N ASN A 281 -4.00 18.79 12.08
CA ASN A 281 -2.82 18.48 11.27
C ASN A 281 -2.37 19.73 10.50
N VAL A 282 -1.16 19.71 9.98
CA VAL A 282 -0.60 20.82 9.20
C VAL A 282 -0.85 20.56 7.72
N LYS A 283 -1.05 21.64 6.95
CA LYS A 283 -1.27 21.58 5.51
C LYS A 283 -0.17 20.73 4.82
N GLY A 284 -0.60 19.75 4.01
CA GLY A 284 0.29 18.81 3.32
C GLY A 284 0.38 17.43 3.99
N GLU A 285 0.09 17.30 5.28
CA GLU A 285 0.16 16.03 6.02
C GLU A 285 -0.93 15.03 5.62
N PHE A 286 -1.91 15.42 4.80
CA PHE A 286 -2.92 14.53 4.22
C PHE A 286 -2.32 13.36 3.42
N GLU A 287 -1.12 13.49 2.85
CA GLU A 287 -0.44 12.39 2.18
C GLU A 287 0.08 11.33 3.18
N GLY A 288 0.29 11.73 4.42
CA GLY A 288 0.65 10.87 5.54
C GLY A 288 -0.52 10.42 6.39
N PHE A 289 -1.76 10.60 5.90
CA PHE A 289 -2.97 10.13 6.59
C PHE A 289 -2.88 8.64 6.90
N GLY A 290 -3.09 8.30 8.18
CA GLY A 290 -2.88 6.95 8.69
C GLY A 290 -3.90 6.53 9.76
N TYR A 291 -5.06 7.19 9.85
CA TYR A 291 -6.09 6.85 10.83
C TYR A 291 -6.42 5.35 10.80
N LEU A 292 -6.35 4.73 11.99
CA LEU A 292 -6.60 3.28 12.12
C LEU A 292 -8.09 2.94 12.11
N GLY A 293 -8.95 3.84 12.61
CA GLY A 293 -10.31 3.55 12.98
C GLY A 293 -10.44 3.03 14.41
N LEU A 294 -11.54 3.36 15.08
CA LEU A 294 -11.71 3.10 16.51
C LEU A 294 -11.64 1.61 16.86
N GLY A 295 -12.18 0.73 16.01
CA GLY A 295 -12.12 -0.72 16.22
C GLY A 295 -10.69 -1.25 16.25
N ILE A 296 -9.83 -0.78 15.32
CA ILE A 296 -8.40 -1.18 15.25
C ILE A 296 -7.62 -0.52 16.39
N ILE A 297 -7.93 0.72 16.76
CA ILE A 297 -7.30 1.38 17.92
C ILE A 297 -7.54 0.55 19.18
N ILE A 298 -8.78 0.15 19.46
CA ILE A 298 -9.10 -0.70 20.61
C ILE A 298 -8.38 -2.06 20.49
N LEU A 299 -8.37 -2.64 19.29
CA LEU A 299 -7.66 -3.90 19.03
C LEU A 299 -6.15 -3.78 19.33
N SER A 300 -5.54 -2.63 19.07
CA SER A 300 -4.11 -2.40 19.33
C SER A 300 -3.75 -2.40 20.82
N PHE A 301 -4.67 -2.09 21.73
CA PHE A 301 -4.43 -2.24 23.16
C PHE A 301 -4.18 -3.70 23.55
N PHE A 302 -4.80 -4.67 22.89
CA PHE A 302 -4.51 -6.09 23.13
C PHE A 302 -3.11 -6.48 22.68
N LEU A 303 -2.55 -5.82 21.65
CA LEU A 303 -1.15 -5.99 21.29
C LEU A 303 -0.22 -5.50 22.41
N ILE A 304 -0.51 -4.34 22.97
CA ILE A 304 0.24 -3.77 24.10
C ILE A 304 0.20 -4.73 25.30
N ILE A 305 -0.99 -5.21 25.68
CA ILE A 305 -1.15 -6.19 26.78
C ILE A 305 -0.38 -7.48 26.49
N TYR A 306 -0.43 -7.98 25.24
CA TYR A 306 0.29 -9.18 24.84
C TYR A 306 1.81 -9.00 24.92
N ILE A 307 2.32 -7.84 24.49
CA ILE A 307 3.74 -7.51 24.57
C ILE A 307 4.19 -7.49 26.03
N PHE A 308 3.48 -6.79 26.93
CA PHE A 308 3.83 -6.74 28.34
C PHE A 308 3.83 -8.12 29.01
N LYS A 309 2.87 -8.99 28.69
CA LYS A 309 2.81 -10.36 29.24
C LYS A 309 3.91 -11.27 28.71
N ASN A 310 4.43 -11.04 27.51
CA ASN A 310 5.33 -11.95 26.81
C ASN A 310 6.64 -11.28 26.39
N PHE A 311 7.04 -10.19 27.04
CA PHE A 311 8.16 -9.34 26.62
C PHE A 311 9.49 -10.11 26.52
N ILE A 312 9.82 -10.88 27.55
CA ILE A 312 11.13 -11.53 27.68
C ILE A 312 11.37 -12.66 26.66
N PRO A 313 10.46 -13.62 26.45
CA PRO A 313 10.75 -14.76 25.57
C PRO A 313 10.75 -14.46 24.08
N ASN A 314 10.18 -13.33 23.63
CA ASN A 314 9.92 -13.04 22.22
C ASN A 314 10.66 -11.82 21.65
N ILE A 315 11.59 -11.20 22.40
CA ILE A 315 12.31 -9.98 21.98
C ILE A 315 12.99 -10.17 20.62
N LYS A 316 13.72 -11.26 20.41
CA LYS A 316 14.46 -11.49 19.16
C LYS A 316 13.55 -11.65 17.95
N LEU A 317 12.38 -12.28 18.10
CA LEU A 317 11.44 -12.49 17.00
C LEU A 317 10.76 -11.19 16.56
N ASN A 318 10.51 -10.29 17.50
CA ASN A 318 9.79 -9.05 17.29
C ASN A 318 10.71 -7.88 16.93
N LEU A 319 11.99 -7.94 17.31
CA LEU A 319 12.95 -6.85 17.12
C LEU A 319 13.07 -6.41 15.64
N LYS A 320 13.10 -7.36 14.70
CA LYS A 320 13.19 -7.03 13.26
C LYS A 320 12.00 -6.21 12.77
N TYR A 321 10.78 -6.47 13.25
CA TYR A 321 9.60 -5.71 12.84
C TYR A 321 9.56 -4.33 13.51
N ILE A 322 10.05 -4.22 14.75
CA ILE A 322 10.21 -2.95 15.44
C ILE A 322 11.24 -2.07 14.72
N LEU A 323 12.41 -2.62 14.37
CA LEU A 323 13.44 -1.90 13.64
C LEU A 323 12.95 -1.47 12.24
N LEU A 324 12.24 -2.35 11.53
CA LEU A 324 11.62 -2.00 10.25
C LEU A 324 10.62 -0.85 10.44
N SER A 325 9.78 -0.91 11.46
CA SER A 325 8.81 0.16 11.75
C SER A 325 9.49 1.49 12.05
N ILE A 326 10.57 1.49 12.82
CA ILE A 326 11.35 2.71 13.11
C ILE A 326 11.88 3.33 11.81
N ILE A 327 12.45 2.51 10.89
CA ILE A 327 12.95 3.01 9.61
C ILE A 327 11.83 3.67 8.80
N PHE A 328 10.69 3.02 8.69
CA PHE A 328 9.57 3.55 7.92
C PHE A 328 8.92 4.78 8.58
N LEU A 329 8.85 4.84 9.92
CA LEU A 329 8.41 6.02 10.66
C LEU A 329 9.34 7.22 10.45
N LEU A 330 10.65 7.01 10.53
CA LEU A 330 11.63 8.07 10.27
C LEU A 330 11.51 8.63 8.85
N LEU A 331 11.26 7.77 7.86
CA LEU A 331 11.01 8.20 6.48
C LEU A 331 9.68 8.95 6.33
N ALA A 332 8.64 8.52 7.05
CA ALA A 332 7.31 9.14 6.99
C ALA A 332 7.29 10.52 7.66
N PHE A 333 8.00 10.68 8.77
CA PHE A 333 8.07 11.95 9.51
C PHE A 333 9.05 12.94 8.91
N THR A 334 10.04 12.49 8.16
CA THR A 334 11.06 13.31 7.50
C THR A 334 11.96 14.13 8.44
N ASN A 335 12.44 15.27 7.94
CA ASN A 335 13.25 16.25 8.67
C ASN A 335 12.42 17.24 9.49
N SER A 336 11.10 17.21 9.35
CA SER A 336 10.18 18.11 10.05
C SER A 336 9.07 17.27 10.71
N ILE A 337 9.06 17.20 12.03
CA ILE A 337 8.17 16.36 12.83
C ILE A 337 7.13 17.24 13.53
N ASN A 338 5.86 16.92 13.33
CA ASN A 338 4.74 17.60 13.95
C ASN A 338 3.95 16.67 14.88
N ILE A 339 3.37 17.23 15.91
CA ILE A 339 2.35 16.62 16.78
C ILE A 339 1.10 17.48 16.76
N GLY A 340 0.01 17.01 16.15
CA GLY A 340 -1.12 17.88 15.84
C GLY A 340 -0.67 19.10 15.04
N ASN A 341 -1.08 20.28 15.46
CA ASN A 341 -0.71 21.54 14.81
C ASN A 341 0.65 22.12 15.27
N PHE A 342 1.37 21.43 16.15
CA PHE A 342 2.63 21.92 16.71
C PHE A 342 3.83 21.29 16.01
N GLU A 343 4.77 22.13 15.55
CA GLU A 343 6.06 21.68 15.03
C GLU A 343 7.01 21.39 16.20
N LEU A 344 7.47 20.12 16.31
CA LEU A 344 8.41 19.70 17.35
C LEU A 344 9.85 19.83 16.89
N ILE A 345 10.12 19.44 15.64
CA ILE A 345 11.48 19.38 15.06
C ILE A 345 11.39 19.86 13.62
N ASN A 346 12.33 20.73 13.24
CA ASN A 346 12.53 21.13 11.86
C ASN A 346 14.02 21.25 11.55
N LEU A 347 14.58 20.22 10.93
CA LEU A 347 15.98 20.17 10.57
C LEU A 347 16.18 20.67 9.14
N LYS A 348 17.04 21.68 8.95
CA LYS A 348 17.43 22.12 7.61
C LYS A 348 18.30 21.04 6.96
N LEU A 349 17.85 20.54 5.81
CA LEU A 349 18.59 19.58 5.04
C LEU A 349 19.68 20.26 4.18
N PRO A 350 20.83 19.63 3.98
CA PRO A 350 21.82 20.06 2.99
C PRO A 350 21.21 20.09 1.58
N THR A 351 21.54 21.11 0.79
CA THR A 351 20.95 21.33 -0.54
C THR A 351 21.09 20.17 -1.50
N PHE A 352 22.22 19.43 -1.43
CA PHE A 352 22.46 18.27 -2.28
C PHE A 352 21.50 17.09 -2.06
N LEU A 353 20.79 17.06 -0.91
CA LEU A 353 19.80 16.03 -0.61
C LEU A 353 18.42 16.32 -1.22
N TYR A 354 18.13 17.57 -1.59
CA TYR A 354 16.80 17.91 -2.10
C TYR A 354 16.45 17.19 -3.42
N ALA A 355 17.39 17.10 -4.35
CA ALA A 355 17.16 16.42 -5.63
C ALA A 355 16.78 14.93 -5.46
N PRO A 356 17.55 14.08 -4.76
CA PRO A 356 17.13 12.69 -4.55
C PRO A 356 15.89 12.55 -3.68
N LEU A 357 15.66 13.44 -2.71
CA LEU A 357 14.48 13.38 -1.84
C LEU A 357 13.19 13.85 -2.55
N SER A 358 13.29 14.68 -3.58
CA SER A 358 12.14 15.10 -4.38
C SER A 358 11.45 13.92 -5.08
N VAL A 359 12.18 12.84 -5.36
CA VAL A 359 11.63 11.59 -5.93
C VAL A 359 10.63 10.92 -4.98
N ILE A 360 10.82 11.08 -3.67
CA ILE A 360 9.95 10.55 -2.61
C ILE A 360 9.20 11.66 -1.87
N ARG A 361 8.79 12.71 -2.59
CA ARG A 361 8.19 13.92 -2.03
C ARG A 361 7.00 13.66 -1.08
N ALA A 362 6.13 12.70 -1.41
CA ALA A 362 5.01 12.29 -0.56
C ALA A 362 5.44 11.18 0.43
N SER A 363 6.43 11.53 1.26
CA SER A 363 7.08 10.63 2.21
C SER A 363 6.13 10.12 3.30
N GLY A 364 5.06 10.85 3.63
CA GLY A 364 4.04 10.40 4.57
C GLY A 364 3.47 9.02 4.24
N ARG A 365 3.45 8.63 2.96
CA ARG A 365 3.01 7.30 2.52
C ARG A 365 3.84 6.14 3.10
N PHE A 366 5.08 6.39 3.52
CA PHE A 366 5.91 5.36 4.18
C PHE A 366 5.35 4.88 5.52
N ILE A 367 4.29 5.49 6.05
CA ILE A 367 3.55 5.01 7.21
C ILE A 367 2.84 3.65 6.95
N TRP A 368 2.48 3.32 5.69
CA TRP A 368 1.63 2.17 5.36
C TRP A 368 2.18 0.81 5.79
N PRO A 369 3.48 0.48 5.66
CA PRO A 369 4.02 -0.78 6.19
C PRO A 369 3.83 -0.90 7.70
N VAL A 370 4.01 0.20 8.44
CA VAL A 370 3.82 0.22 9.91
C VAL A 370 2.35 0.03 10.26
N TYR A 371 1.47 0.71 9.55
CA TYR A 371 0.02 0.59 9.67
C TYR A 371 -0.44 -0.87 9.59
N TYR A 372 -0.01 -1.59 8.57
CA TYR A 372 -0.37 -3.00 8.41
C TYR A 372 0.29 -3.92 9.43
N LEU A 373 1.50 -3.62 9.89
CA LEU A 373 2.13 -4.37 10.99
C LEU A 373 1.33 -4.24 12.29
N ILE A 374 0.82 -3.04 12.60
CA ILE A 374 -0.06 -2.83 13.78
C ILE A 374 -1.28 -3.74 13.68
N ILE A 375 -1.99 -3.76 12.55
CA ILE A 375 -3.20 -4.61 12.37
C ILE A 375 -2.84 -6.09 12.48
N ILE A 376 -1.81 -6.55 11.77
CA ILE A 376 -1.38 -7.96 11.77
C ILE A 376 -1.10 -8.43 13.20
N PHE A 377 -0.25 -7.70 13.93
CA PHE A 377 0.16 -8.14 15.25
C PHE A 377 -0.93 -7.97 16.30
N SER A 378 -1.81 -6.98 16.16
CA SER A 378 -2.97 -6.80 17.05
C SER A 378 -3.95 -7.98 16.93
N LEU A 379 -4.26 -8.41 15.71
CA LEU A 379 -5.13 -9.58 15.48
C LEU A 379 -4.49 -10.87 15.98
N ILE A 380 -3.19 -11.06 15.76
CA ILE A 380 -2.46 -12.22 16.28
C ILE A 380 -2.45 -12.21 17.81
N ALA A 381 -2.22 -11.06 18.45
CA ALA A 381 -2.21 -10.89 19.89
C ALA A 381 -3.59 -11.19 20.49
N PHE A 382 -4.65 -10.66 19.90
CA PHE A 382 -6.03 -10.91 20.30
C PHE A 382 -6.35 -12.41 20.33
N TYR A 383 -5.98 -13.13 19.27
CA TYR A 383 -6.16 -14.59 19.18
C TYR A 383 -5.36 -15.33 20.24
N LYS A 384 -4.08 -14.98 20.41
CA LYS A 384 -3.18 -15.63 21.39
C LYS A 384 -3.57 -15.37 22.85
N LEU A 385 -4.20 -14.24 23.13
CA LEU A 385 -4.79 -13.94 24.44
C LEU A 385 -6.07 -14.74 24.72
N LYS A 386 -6.52 -15.57 23.77
CA LYS A 386 -7.72 -16.41 23.85
C LYS A 386 -9.00 -15.61 24.16
N ILE A 387 -9.09 -14.39 23.64
CA ILE A 387 -10.27 -13.55 23.81
C ILE A 387 -11.40 -14.15 22.95
N LYS A 388 -12.62 -14.12 23.49
CA LYS A 388 -13.79 -14.73 22.82
C LYS A 388 -14.03 -14.07 21.45
N PHE A 389 -14.28 -14.86 20.42
CA PHE A 389 -14.50 -14.43 19.04
C PHE A 389 -15.60 -13.36 18.87
N ARG A 390 -16.65 -13.41 19.69
CA ARG A 390 -17.72 -12.39 19.69
C ARG A 390 -17.19 -10.96 19.88
N TYR A 391 -16.12 -10.77 20.62
CA TYR A 391 -15.52 -9.44 20.81
C TYR A 391 -14.76 -8.96 19.56
N LEU A 392 -14.21 -9.87 18.77
CA LEU A 392 -13.63 -9.50 17.45
C LEU A 392 -14.75 -8.98 16.51
N LEU A 393 -15.90 -9.65 16.49
CA LEU A 393 -17.06 -9.18 15.70
C LEU A 393 -17.54 -7.82 16.20
N LEU A 394 -17.63 -7.62 17.52
CA LEU A 394 -17.99 -6.32 18.10
C LEU A 394 -17.03 -5.21 17.67
N LEU A 395 -15.71 -5.47 17.70
CA LEU A 395 -14.71 -4.50 17.27
C LEU A 395 -14.80 -4.20 15.77
N LEU A 396 -15.16 -5.19 14.94
CA LEU A 396 -15.41 -4.96 13.52
C LEU A 396 -16.65 -4.09 13.29
N ILE A 397 -17.71 -4.32 14.05
CA ILE A 397 -18.91 -3.47 14.00
C ILE A 397 -18.59 -2.04 14.44
N ILE A 398 -17.82 -1.86 15.52
CA ILE A 398 -17.35 -0.55 15.97
C ILE A 398 -16.53 0.14 14.86
N GLN A 399 -15.63 -0.60 14.20
CA GLN A 399 -14.87 -0.07 13.07
C GLN A 399 -15.77 0.44 11.94
N LEU A 400 -16.79 -0.34 11.57
CA LEU A 400 -17.71 0.03 10.49
C LEU A 400 -18.57 1.25 10.86
N ILE A 401 -19.05 1.32 12.09
CA ILE A 401 -19.85 2.46 12.56
C ILE A 401 -18.97 3.72 12.65
N ASP A 402 -17.77 3.60 13.16
CA ASP A 402 -16.82 4.71 13.27
C ASP A 402 -16.49 5.33 11.90
N LEU A 403 -16.40 4.52 10.86
CA LEU A 403 -16.06 4.93 9.50
C LEU A 403 -17.29 5.28 8.63
N SER A 404 -18.44 5.55 9.22
CA SER A 404 -19.69 5.80 8.51
C SER A 404 -20.13 7.28 8.38
N PRO A 405 -19.32 8.29 8.76
CA PRO A 405 -19.70 9.69 8.60
C PRO A 405 -19.84 10.14 7.14
#